data_c6cfb8134bfbde961bce9c03c1412eba
#
_entry.id   c6cfb8134bfbde961bce9c03c1412eba
#
_cell.length_a   1.000
_cell.length_b   1.000
_cell.length_c   1.000
_cell.angle_alpha   90.00
_cell.angle_beta   90.00
_cell.angle_gamma   90.00
#
_symmetry.space_group_name_H-M   'P 1'
#
loop_
_entity.id
_entity.type
_entity.pdbx_description
1 polymer ?
#
loop_
_entity_poly.entity_id
_entity_poly.type
_entity_poly.pdbx_seq_one_letter_code
_entity_poly.pdbx_strand_id
1 'polypeptide(L)'
;MKLVLIPGVILCGADVAQAVDDKNMYMHFFEEMTVYAPVPVPVNGNTHYTSESIERLPTGNGNISDLLRTNPAVRMDSTQSTSLNQGDIRPEKISIHGASPYQNAYLIDGISATNNLNPANESDASSATNISGMSQGYYLDVSLLDNVTLYDSFVPVEFGRFNGGVIDAKIKRFNADDSKVKLGYRTTRSDWLTSHIDENNKSAFNQGSSGSTYYSPDFKKNFYTLSFNQELADNFGVTAGLSRRQSDITRADYVSNDGIVAGRAQYKNVIDTALSKFTWFASDRYTHDLTLKYTGSSRDYNTSTFPQSDREMGNKSYGLAWDMDTQLAWAKLRTTVGWDHISDYTRHDHDIWYTELSCTYGDITGRCTRGGLGHISQAVDNYTFKTRLDWQKFAVGNVSHQPYFGAEYIYSDAWTERHNQSESYVINAAGKKTNHTIYLKGKGRLGIDNYTLYMADRISWRNVSLMPGVRYDYDNYLSNHNISPLFMTEWDIFANQTSMITAGYNRYYGGNILDMGLRDIRNSWTESVSGNKTLTRYQDLKTPYNDELAMGLQQK
;
A
#
# COMPACT_ATOMS: atom_id res chain seq x y z
N MET A 1 -4.49 -0.54 30.37
CA MET A 1 -3.89 0.18 29.25
C MET A 1 -3.40 1.53 29.74
N LYS A 2 -2.10 1.66 30.02
CA LYS A 2 -1.52 2.88 30.56
C LYS A 2 -1.05 3.75 29.40
N LEU A 3 -1.67 4.92 29.27
CA LEU A 3 -1.25 5.99 28.39
C LEU A 3 0.08 6.55 28.93
N VAL A 4 1.16 6.43 28.16
CA VAL A 4 2.40 7.16 28.45
C VAL A 4 2.30 8.50 27.74
N LEU A 5 1.97 9.52 28.50
CA LEU A 5 2.10 10.92 28.10
C LEU A 5 3.61 11.27 28.12
N ILE A 6 4.11 11.69 26.98
CA ILE A 6 5.42 12.37 26.92
C ILE A 6 5.15 13.84 27.23
N PRO A 7 5.67 14.41 28.32
CA PRO A 7 5.57 15.84 28.58
C PRO A 7 6.75 16.56 27.92
N GLY A 8 6.48 17.65 27.22
CA GLY A 8 7.52 18.60 26.86
C GLY A 8 7.40 19.23 25.50
N VAL A 9 6.29 19.90 25.22
CA VAL A 9 6.28 21.02 24.25
C VAL A 9 6.11 22.30 25.05
N ILE A 10 7.22 22.97 25.30
CA ILE A 10 7.22 24.33 25.86
C ILE A 10 6.85 25.26 24.70
N LEU A 11 5.67 25.87 24.80
CA LEU A 11 5.28 27.04 24.01
C LEU A 11 6.08 28.24 24.52
N CYS A 12 7.19 28.57 23.86
CA CYS A 12 7.81 29.89 24.01
C CYS A 12 7.07 30.89 23.14
N GLY A 13 6.66 31.97 23.76
CA GLY A 13 5.93 33.07 23.15
C GLY A 13 6.73 33.73 22.03
N ALA A 14 6.01 34.13 20.98
CA ALA A 14 6.53 34.85 19.85
C ALA A 14 6.84 36.31 20.27
N ASP A 15 8.13 36.64 20.37
CA ASP A 15 8.56 38.01 20.16
C ASP A 15 8.68 38.26 18.67
N VAL A 16 7.89 39.25 18.20
CA VAL A 16 7.95 39.74 16.82
C VAL A 16 9.24 40.54 16.70
N ALA A 17 10.33 39.89 16.30
CA ALA A 17 11.52 40.57 15.84
C ALA A 17 11.31 40.95 14.36
N GLN A 18 11.45 42.24 14.07
CA GLN A 18 11.44 42.79 12.71
C GLN A 18 12.53 42.08 11.88
N ALA A 19 12.11 41.32 10.88
CA ALA A 19 13.01 40.74 9.89
C ALA A 19 13.61 41.84 9.05
N VAL A 20 14.91 41.99 9.10
CA VAL A 20 15.70 42.69 8.11
C VAL A 20 15.62 41.90 6.81
N ASP A 21 15.30 42.58 5.75
CA ASP A 21 15.04 42.07 4.40
C ASP A 21 16.36 41.52 3.77
N ASP A 22 16.65 40.26 4.04
CA ASP A 22 17.79 39.53 3.49
C ASP A 22 17.33 38.50 2.43
N LYS A 23 16.27 38.84 1.70
CA LYS A 23 15.73 38.03 0.59
C LYS A 23 16.72 37.75 -0.54
N ASN A 24 17.81 38.50 -0.61
CA ASN A 24 18.79 38.35 -1.68
C ASN A 24 19.82 37.22 -1.44
N MET A 25 20.03 36.76 -0.19
CA MET A 25 21.02 35.71 0.08
C MET A 25 20.49 34.31 -0.27
N TYR A 26 19.19 34.08 -0.09
CA TYR A 26 18.59 32.78 -0.41
C TYR A 26 18.38 32.56 -1.91
N MET A 27 18.17 33.61 -2.72
CA MET A 27 18.01 33.46 -4.18
C MET A 27 19.32 33.05 -4.87
N HIS A 28 20.49 33.48 -4.38
CA HIS A 28 21.77 33.05 -4.93
C HIS A 28 22.11 31.59 -4.66
N PHE A 29 21.62 30.99 -3.56
CA PHE A 29 21.86 29.58 -3.24
C PHE A 29 21.12 28.63 -4.18
N PHE A 30 19.99 29.04 -4.76
CA PHE A 30 19.20 28.22 -5.67
C PHE A 30 19.51 28.41 -7.15
N GLU A 31 20.09 29.55 -7.55
CA GLU A 31 20.41 29.84 -8.96
C GLU A 31 21.61 29.04 -9.49
N GLU A 32 22.52 28.58 -8.63
CA GLU A 32 23.70 27.79 -9.05
C GLU A 32 23.55 26.27 -8.80
N MET A 33 22.44 25.80 -8.25
CA MET A 33 22.20 24.36 -8.16
C MET A 33 21.93 23.82 -9.56
N THR A 34 22.97 23.33 -10.23
CA THR A 34 22.80 22.48 -11.41
C THR A 34 22.09 21.21 -10.98
N VAL A 35 20.74 21.25 -10.95
CA VAL A 35 19.92 20.08 -10.66
C VAL A 35 20.07 19.15 -11.87
N TYR A 36 20.91 18.14 -11.73
CA TYR A 36 20.90 17.05 -12.70
C TYR A 36 19.54 16.41 -12.66
N ALA A 37 18.72 16.70 -13.66
CA ALA A 37 17.44 16.06 -13.80
C ALA A 37 17.67 14.54 -13.90
N PRO A 38 16.92 13.72 -13.17
CA PRO A 38 16.92 12.28 -13.37
C PRO A 38 16.65 11.98 -14.85
N VAL A 39 17.07 10.79 -15.30
CA VAL A 39 16.79 10.36 -16.68
C VAL A 39 15.29 10.53 -16.92
N PRO A 40 14.87 11.32 -17.93
CA PRO A 40 13.46 11.58 -18.15
C PRO A 40 12.70 10.28 -18.35
N VAL A 41 11.65 10.09 -17.57
CA VAL A 41 10.71 8.96 -17.75
C VAL A 41 9.83 9.28 -18.96
N PRO A 42 9.45 8.28 -19.79
CA PRO A 42 8.56 8.49 -20.93
C PRO A 42 7.26 9.15 -20.48
N VAL A 43 6.74 10.03 -21.30
CA VAL A 43 5.46 10.71 -21.01
C VAL A 43 4.28 9.75 -21.11
N ASN A 44 4.39 8.70 -21.95
CA ASN A 44 3.41 7.64 -22.07
C ASN A 44 3.71 6.53 -21.05
N GLY A 45 2.67 5.99 -20.41
CA GLY A 45 2.81 4.90 -19.45
C GLY A 45 3.05 5.33 -18.01
N ASN A 46 2.97 6.64 -17.74
CA ASN A 46 2.93 7.14 -16.36
C ASN A 46 1.95 8.29 -16.20
N THR A 47 1.41 8.39 -14.99
CA THR A 47 0.55 9.52 -14.58
C THR A 47 1.11 10.09 -13.30
N HIS A 48 1.42 11.38 -13.34
CA HIS A 48 2.00 12.10 -12.21
C HIS A 48 0.96 13.03 -11.59
N TYR A 49 0.60 12.75 -10.33
CA TYR A 49 -0.29 13.56 -9.51
C TYR A 49 0.55 14.47 -8.62
N THR A 50 0.61 15.74 -8.96
CA THR A 50 1.33 16.77 -8.18
C THR A 50 0.57 17.13 -6.90
N SER A 51 1.23 17.79 -5.94
CA SER A 51 0.61 18.31 -4.72
C SER A 51 -0.63 19.16 -5.03
N GLU A 52 -0.57 20.00 -6.06
CA GLU A 52 -1.68 20.83 -6.52
C GLU A 52 -2.86 19.98 -7.06
N SER A 53 -2.56 18.94 -7.86
CA SER A 53 -3.60 18.01 -8.34
C SER A 53 -4.25 17.25 -7.19
N ILE A 54 -3.47 16.80 -6.21
CA ILE A 54 -3.97 16.09 -5.02
C ILE A 54 -4.92 16.98 -4.21
N GLU A 55 -4.61 18.27 -4.05
CA GLU A 55 -5.46 19.22 -3.32
C GLU A 55 -6.79 19.51 -4.06
N ARG A 56 -6.81 19.43 -5.39
CA ARG A 56 -8.00 19.72 -6.22
C ARG A 56 -8.90 18.51 -6.48
N LEU A 57 -8.34 17.29 -6.47
CA LEU A 57 -9.10 16.08 -6.76
C LEU A 57 -9.93 15.63 -5.55
N PRO A 58 -11.17 15.14 -5.78
CA PRO A 58 -11.96 14.55 -4.71
C PRO A 58 -11.33 13.23 -4.26
N THR A 59 -10.76 13.20 -3.07
CA THR A 59 -10.04 12.05 -2.54
C THR A 59 -10.87 11.20 -1.56
N GLY A 60 -12.19 11.18 -1.66
CA GLY A 60 -13.07 10.28 -0.91
C GLY A 60 -12.64 10.06 0.55
N ASN A 61 -12.03 8.92 0.83
CA ASN A 61 -11.49 8.58 2.15
C ASN A 61 -10.05 9.10 2.40
N GLY A 62 -9.41 9.74 1.41
CA GLY A 62 -8.04 10.25 1.50
C GLY A 62 -6.98 9.19 1.23
N ASN A 63 -7.31 8.09 0.58
CA ASN A 63 -6.37 7.04 0.21
C ASN A 63 -5.71 7.32 -1.16
N ILE A 64 -4.55 6.73 -1.40
CA ILE A 64 -3.90 6.76 -2.72
C ILE A 64 -4.81 6.15 -3.80
N SER A 65 -5.53 5.08 -3.49
CA SER A 65 -6.48 4.46 -4.41
C SER A 65 -7.59 5.42 -4.87
N ASP A 66 -8.07 6.30 -3.97
CA ASP A 66 -9.08 7.31 -4.33
C ASP A 66 -8.55 8.28 -5.41
N LEU A 67 -7.28 8.65 -5.31
CA LEU A 67 -6.61 9.52 -6.28
C LEU A 67 -6.50 8.86 -7.67
N LEU A 68 -6.24 7.56 -7.70
CA LEU A 68 -6.05 6.79 -8.94
C LEU A 68 -7.37 6.43 -9.65
N ARG A 69 -8.52 6.67 -9.03
CA ARG A 69 -9.85 6.32 -9.56
C ARG A 69 -10.14 6.91 -10.94
N THR A 70 -9.56 8.06 -11.26
CA THR A 70 -9.76 8.76 -12.53
C THR A 70 -8.85 8.25 -13.65
N ASN A 71 -7.88 7.39 -13.34
CA ASN A 71 -6.95 6.87 -14.33
C ASN A 71 -7.60 5.73 -15.15
N PRO A 72 -7.58 5.78 -16.49
CA PRO A 72 -8.23 4.77 -17.32
C PRO A 72 -7.58 3.37 -17.24
N ALA A 73 -6.29 3.28 -16.87
CA ALA A 73 -5.58 2.01 -16.68
C ALA A 73 -5.97 1.30 -15.36
N VAL A 74 -6.62 2.04 -14.44
CA VAL A 74 -6.97 1.55 -13.10
C VAL A 74 -8.43 1.11 -13.05
N ARG A 75 -8.65 -0.08 -12.50
CA ARG A 75 -9.99 -0.59 -12.17
C ARG A 75 -10.10 -0.75 -10.66
N MET A 76 -11.18 -0.23 -10.11
CA MET A 76 -11.50 -0.37 -8.69
C MET A 76 -12.27 -1.67 -8.45
N ASP A 77 -12.07 -2.29 -7.30
CA ASP A 77 -12.87 -3.45 -6.90
C ASP A 77 -14.32 -3.01 -6.64
N SER A 78 -15.27 -3.62 -7.35
CA SER A 78 -16.70 -3.32 -7.23
C SER A 78 -17.26 -3.63 -5.84
N THR A 79 -16.63 -4.52 -5.08
CA THR A 79 -17.08 -4.86 -3.72
C THR A 79 -16.96 -3.71 -2.74
N GLN A 80 -16.02 -2.81 -2.96
CA GLN A 80 -15.82 -1.62 -2.12
C GLN A 80 -16.85 -0.52 -2.37
N SER A 81 -17.46 -0.51 -3.55
CA SER A 81 -18.50 0.47 -3.92
C SER A 81 -19.92 0.00 -3.57
N THR A 82 -20.08 -1.15 -2.94
CA THR A 82 -21.39 -1.63 -2.49
C THR A 82 -21.88 -0.83 -1.27
N SER A 83 -23.20 -0.76 -1.09
CA SER A 83 -23.81 -0.09 0.07
C SER A 83 -23.34 -0.65 1.41
N LEU A 84 -22.96 -1.92 1.47
CA LEU A 84 -22.41 -2.55 2.68
C LEU A 84 -21.06 -1.93 3.10
N ASN A 85 -20.24 -1.54 2.14
CA ASN A 85 -18.87 -1.07 2.36
C ASN A 85 -18.73 0.47 2.32
N GLN A 86 -19.81 1.23 2.14
CA GLN A 86 -19.75 2.69 2.14
C GLN A 86 -19.17 3.28 3.43
N GLY A 87 -19.34 2.59 4.55
CA GLY A 87 -18.73 2.95 5.83
C GLY A 87 -17.22 2.67 5.91
N ASP A 88 -16.65 1.85 5.03
CA ASP A 88 -15.22 1.51 5.07
C ASP A 88 -14.36 2.72 4.69
N ILE A 89 -13.19 2.83 5.33
CA ILE A 89 -12.21 3.90 5.12
C ILE A 89 -10.86 3.39 4.64
N ARG A 90 -10.72 2.06 4.51
CA ARG A 90 -9.47 1.45 4.01
C ARG A 90 -9.22 1.82 2.55
N PRO A 91 -7.96 1.73 2.09
CA PRO A 91 -7.65 1.81 0.67
C PRO A 91 -8.46 0.81 -0.14
N GLU A 92 -9.02 1.25 -1.25
CA GLU A 92 -9.68 0.33 -2.18
C GLU A 92 -8.64 -0.51 -2.92
N LYS A 93 -9.03 -1.73 -3.25
CA LYS A 93 -8.23 -2.63 -4.09
C LYS A 93 -8.26 -2.13 -5.51
N ILE A 94 -7.10 -2.05 -6.13
CA ILE A 94 -6.97 -1.58 -7.50
C ILE A 94 -6.31 -2.63 -8.38
N SER A 95 -6.82 -2.78 -9.59
CA SER A 95 -6.25 -3.56 -10.68
C SER A 95 -5.68 -2.59 -11.71
N ILE A 96 -4.44 -2.77 -12.10
CA ILE A 96 -3.80 -2.01 -13.17
C ILE A 96 -3.66 -2.94 -14.38
N HIS A 97 -4.21 -2.53 -15.52
CA HIS A 97 -4.28 -3.33 -16.76
C HIS A 97 -4.82 -4.77 -16.57
N GLY A 98 -5.73 -4.98 -15.60
CA GLY A 98 -6.33 -6.29 -15.33
C GLY A 98 -5.49 -7.20 -14.42
N ALA A 99 -4.33 -6.77 -13.95
CA ALA A 99 -3.56 -7.50 -12.96
C ALA A 99 -4.32 -7.54 -11.61
N SER A 100 -4.13 -8.61 -10.85
CA SER A 100 -4.70 -8.70 -9.50
C SER A 100 -4.12 -7.62 -8.58
N PRO A 101 -4.87 -7.09 -7.61
CA PRO A 101 -4.41 -6.00 -6.73
C PRO A 101 -3.09 -6.29 -6.03
N TYR A 102 -2.84 -7.54 -5.65
CA TYR A 102 -1.60 -7.98 -5.00
C TYR A 102 -0.39 -8.05 -5.95
N GLN A 103 -0.58 -7.86 -7.26
CA GLN A 103 0.49 -7.85 -8.25
C GLN A 103 1.06 -6.44 -8.50
N ASN A 104 0.48 -5.40 -7.89
CA ASN A 104 0.99 -4.04 -7.94
C ASN A 104 2.09 -3.83 -6.90
N ALA A 105 3.07 -2.99 -7.22
CA ALA A 105 4.05 -2.51 -6.26
C ALA A 105 3.64 -1.13 -5.72
N TYR A 106 3.75 -0.98 -4.40
CA TYR A 106 3.58 0.29 -3.70
C TYR A 106 4.92 0.72 -3.14
N LEU A 107 5.29 1.97 -3.37
CA LEU A 107 6.56 2.54 -2.91
C LEU A 107 6.29 3.83 -2.15
N ILE A 108 7.17 4.15 -1.20
CA ILE A 108 7.25 5.43 -0.51
C ILE A 108 8.69 5.91 -0.63
N ASP A 109 8.89 7.06 -1.27
CA ASP A 109 10.22 7.61 -1.58
C ASP A 109 11.14 6.60 -2.31
N GLY A 110 10.56 5.70 -3.11
CA GLY A 110 11.28 4.66 -3.85
C GLY A 110 11.64 3.40 -3.04
N ILE A 111 11.26 3.31 -1.77
CA ILE A 111 11.38 2.11 -0.93
C ILE A 111 10.08 1.31 -1.00
N SER A 112 10.17 -0.02 -1.04
CA SER A 112 9.00 -0.89 -1.07
C SER A 112 8.12 -0.71 0.17
N ALA A 113 6.87 -0.37 -0.07
CA ALA A 113 5.79 -0.28 0.91
C ALA A 113 4.68 -1.32 0.62
N THR A 114 4.99 -2.31 -0.22
CA THR A 114 4.07 -3.40 -0.55
C THR A 114 3.98 -4.37 0.62
N ASN A 115 2.75 -4.75 0.99
CA ASN A 115 2.53 -5.79 1.98
C ASN A 115 2.62 -7.17 1.29
N ASN A 116 3.69 -7.89 1.55
CA ASN A 116 3.94 -9.23 0.99
C ASN A 116 3.62 -10.37 1.99
N LEU A 117 2.98 -10.06 3.14
CA LEU A 117 2.68 -11.05 4.18
C LEU A 117 1.54 -11.98 3.79
N ASN A 118 0.44 -11.43 3.26
CA ASN A 118 -0.70 -12.18 2.75
C ASN A 118 -1.54 -11.33 1.79
N PRO A 119 -0.97 -10.79 0.71
CA PRO A 119 -1.62 -9.78 -0.11
C PRO A 119 -2.79 -10.32 -0.95
N ALA A 120 -2.82 -11.62 -1.22
CA ALA A 120 -3.89 -12.26 -2.00
C ALA A 120 -5.13 -12.61 -1.17
N ASN A 121 -5.04 -12.67 0.16
CA ASN A 121 -6.15 -13.00 1.03
C ASN A 121 -6.88 -11.75 1.52
N GLU A 122 -7.56 -11.12 0.62
CA GLU A 122 -8.28 -9.88 0.88
C GLU A 122 -9.74 -10.10 1.31
N SER A 123 -10.19 -11.35 1.45
CA SER A 123 -11.54 -11.68 1.89
C SER A 123 -11.66 -11.65 3.42
N ASP A 124 -12.42 -10.72 3.91
CA ASP A 124 -12.75 -10.63 5.34
C ASP A 124 -13.63 -11.79 5.84
N ALA A 125 -14.33 -12.45 4.91
CA ALA A 125 -15.38 -13.42 5.26
C ALA A 125 -14.88 -14.86 5.47
N SER A 126 -13.76 -15.25 4.86
CA SER A 126 -13.49 -16.68 4.65
C SER A 126 -12.30 -17.25 5.40
N SER A 127 -11.55 -16.45 6.14
CA SER A 127 -10.30 -17.03 6.62
C SER A 127 -10.23 -17.19 8.10
N ALA A 128 -10.76 -18.32 8.48
CA ALA A 128 -10.47 -18.94 9.73
C ALA A 128 -8.97 -19.26 9.91
N THR A 129 -8.25 -19.53 8.84
CA THR A 129 -6.84 -19.95 8.87
C THR A 129 -5.87 -18.87 8.38
N ASN A 130 -6.37 -17.86 7.71
CA ASN A 130 -5.55 -16.83 7.09
C ASN A 130 -5.82 -15.47 7.73
N ILE A 131 -4.77 -14.66 7.87
CA ILE A 131 -4.89 -13.27 8.28
C ILE A 131 -5.44 -12.49 7.08
N SER A 132 -6.42 -11.63 7.30
CA SER A 132 -6.85 -10.69 6.27
C SER A 132 -5.74 -9.69 6.01
N GLY A 133 -5.29 -9.58 4.77
CA GLY A 133 -4.23 -8.67 4.36
C GLY A 133 -4.70 -7.69 3.30
N MET A 134 -3.91 -6.65 3.10
CA MET A 134 -4.05 -5.69 2.00
C MET A 134 -2.73 -5.63 1.25
N SER A 135 -2.75 -5.29 -0.02
CA SER A 135 -1.54 -5.13 -0.83
C SER A 135 -0.68 -3.92 -0.44
N GLN A 136 -1.25 -2.95 0.27
CA GLN A 136 -0.52 -1.79 0.80
C GLN A 136 -0.07 -2.05 2.24
N GLY A 137 1.23 -1.87 2.50
CA GLY A 137 1.79 -1.94 3.85
C GLY A 137 1.50 -0.68 4.68
N TYR A 138 1.37 0.47 4.04
CA TYR A 138 1.06 1.75 4.68
C TYR A 138 -0.23 2.34 4.11
N TYR A 139 -1.15 2.72 4.98
CA TYR A 139 -2.41 3.37 4.60
C TYR A 139 -2.27 4.90 4.68
N LEU A 140 -1.48 5.46 3.76
CA LEU A 140 -1.15 6.87 3.75
C LEU A 140 -2.37 7.75 3.48
N ASP A 141 -2.36 8.94 4.10
CA ASP A 141 -3.26 10.03 3.75
C ASP A 141 -2.62 10.89 2.65
N VAL A 142 -3.28 10.99 1.50
CA VAL A 142 -2.73 11.70 0.34
C VAL A 142 -2.46 13.19 0.59
N SER A 143 -3.15 13.81 1.56
CA SER A 143 -2.94 15.21 1.92
C SER A 143 -1.53 15.48 2.50
N LEU A 144 -0.85 14.43 2.96
CA LEU A 144 0.51 14.50 3.52
C LEU A 144 1.59 14.24 2.48
N LEU A 145 1.22 13.92 1.23
CA LEU A 145 2.14 13.59 0.15
C LEU A 145 2.46 14.81 -0.71
N ASP A 146 3.65 14.82 -1.28
CA ASP A 146 4.08 15.78 -2.29
C ASP A 146 3.51 15.43 -3.65
N ASN A 147 3.72 14.18 -4.05
CA ASN A 147 3.20 13.67 -5.30
C ASN A 147 3.00 12.16 -5.24
N VAL A 148 2.24 11.65 -6.21
CA VAL A 148 2.08 10.21 -6.46
C VAL A 148 2.28 9.98 -7.95
N THR A 149 3.16 9.06 -8.32
CA THR A 149 3.35 8.65 -9.71
C THR A 149 2.84 7.21 -9.87
N LEU A 150 1.92 7.04 -10.80
CA LEU A 150 1.48 5.74 -11.28
C LEU A 150 2.27 5.42 -12.55
N TYR A 151 2.97 4.31 -12.56
CA TYR A 151 3.56 3.69 -13.74
C TYR A 151 2.68 2.51 -14.13
N ASP A 152 1.96 2.63 -15.21
CA ASP A 152 1.06 1.59 -15.72
C ASP A 152 1.64 0.82 -16.92
N SER A 153 2.60 1.41 -17.64
CA SER A 153 3.36 0.78 -18.72
C SER A 153 4.74 1.44 -18.86
N PHE A 154 5.63 0.81 -19.62
CA PHE A 154 7.02 1.28 -19.80
C PHE A 154 7.74 1.55 -18.48
N VAL A 155 7.50 0.70 -17.47
CA VAL A 155 8.02 0.91 -16.12
C VAL A 155 9.54 0.84 -16.13
N PRO A 156 10.26 1.85 -15.60
CA PRO A 156 11.72 1.87 -15.56
C PRO A 156 12.34 0.66 -14.87
N VAL A 157 13.52 0.24 -15.31
CA VAL A 157 14.23 -0.97 -14.79
C VAL A 157 14.60 -0.90 -13.31
N GLU A 158 14.56 0.26 -12.70
CA GLU A 158 14.77 0.44 -11.25
C GLU A 158 13.65 -0.14 -10.39
N PHE A 159 12.47 -0.32 -10.98
CA PHE A 159 11.33 -0.93 -10.33
C PHE A 159 11.23 -2.40 -10.68
N GLY A 160 10.89 -3.22 -9.73
CA GLY A 160 10.74 -4.67 -9.91
C GLY A 160 9.81 -5.28 -8.88
N ARG A 161 9.68 -6.60 -8.94
CA ARG A 161 8.83 -7.39 -8.04
C ARG A 161 7.35 -7.04 -8.13
N PHE A 162 6.85 -6.83 -9.35
CA PHE A 162 5.44 -6.59 -9.67
C PHE A 162 5.08 -7.23 -11.02
N ASN A 163 3.80 -7.46 -11.26
CA ASN A 163 3.25 -7.91 -12.56
C ASN A 163 2.11 -6.99 -13.06
N GLY A 164 1.64 -6.08 -12.22
CA GLY A 164 0.66 -5.04 -12.56
C GLY A 164 1.34 -3.73 -12.89
N GLY A 165 1.15 -2.72 -12.05
CA GLY A 165 1.81 -1.42 -12.15
C GLY A 165 2.57 -1.05 -10.87
N VAL A 166 3.19 0.11 -10.90
CA VAL A 166 3.94 0.67 -9.77
C VAL A 166 3.32 1.99 -9.34
N ILE A 167 3.08 2.12 -8.04
CA ILE A 167 2.58 3.35 -7.41
C ILE A 167 3.67 3.87 -6.49
N ASP A 168 4.33 4.97 -6.85
CA ASP A 168 5.38 5.60 -6.04
C ASP A 168 4.87 6.91 -5.43
N ALA A 169 4.71 6.93 -4.11
CA ALA A 169 4.31 8.09 -3.33
C ALA A 169 5.55 8.80 -2.77
N LYS A 170 5.59 10.12 -2.90
CA LYS A 170 6.65 10.95 -2.34
C LYS A 170 6.13 11.75 -1.15
N ILE A 171 6.86 11.70 -0.03
CA ILE A 171 6.58 12.51 1.14
C ILE A 171 7.16 13.91 0.90
N LYS A 172 6.39 14.94 1.30
CA LYS A 172 6.82 16.34 1.17
C LYS A 172 8.19 16.55 1.80
N ARG A 173 9.08 17.20 1.02
CA ARG A 173 10.36 17.67 1.52
C ARG A 173 10.18 19.08 2.09
N PHE A 174 11.00 19.44 3.06
CA PHE A 174 11.06 20.80 3.57
C PHE A 174 11.33 21.80 2.43
N ASN A 175 10.55 22.89 2.43
CA ASN A 175 10.73 24.04 1.55
C ASN A 175 10.57 25.32 2.38
N ALA A 176 11.60 26.13 2.44
CA ALA A 176 11.62 27.38 3.22
C ALA A 176 10.53 28.38 2.77
N ASP A 177 10.24 28.43 1.46
CA ASP A 177 9.25 29.34 0.88
C ASP A 177 7.79 28.94 1.20
N ASP A 178 7.56 27.75 1.72
CA ASP A 178 6.22 27.21 2.01
C ASP A 178 6.03 26.87 3.52
N SER A 179 6.67 27.66 4.40
CA SER A 179 6.48 27.52 5.86
C SER A 179 5.04 27.77 6.24
N LYS A 180 4.32 26.69 6.60
CA LYS A 180 2.90 26.77 6.96
C LYS A 180 2.47 25.63 7.86
N VAL A 181 1.42 25.91 8.64
CA VAL A 181 0.67 24.90 9.38
C VAL A 181 -0.70 24.78 8.75
N LYS A 182 -1.11 23.56 8.40
CA LYS A 182 -2.46 23.26 7.91
C LYS A 182 -3.18 22.40 8.93
N LEU A 183 -4.40 22.77 9.29
CA LEU A 183 -5.31 21.98 10.10
C LEU A 183 -6.56 21.68 9.28
N GLY A 184 -6.93 20.41 9.20
CA GLY A 184 -8.09 19.96 8.43
C GLY A 184 -9.06 19.13 9.28
N TYR A 185 -10.35 19.38 9.07
CA TYR A 185 -11.43 18.52 9.55
C TYR A 185 -12.44 18.32 8.45
N ARG A 186 -12.80 17.06 8.21
CA ARG A 186 -13.85 16.69 7.26
C ARG A 186 -14.73 15.60 7.88
N THR A 187 -16.02 15.63 7.60
CA THR A 187 -16.95 14.60 8.04
C THR A 187 -17.91 14.26 6.92
N THR A 188 -18.41 13.03 6.92
CA THR A 188 -19.53 12.58 6.10
C THR A 188 -20.31 11.51 6.84
N ARG A 189 -21.59 11.37 6.54
CA ARG A 189 -22.48 10.39 7.18
C ARG A 189 -23.60 9.95 6.24
N SER A 190 -24.15 8.81 6.55
CA SER A 190 -25.16 8.14 5.75
C SER A 190 -26.44 8.97 5.55
N ASP A 191 -26.85 9.75 6.55
CA ASP A 191 -28.05 10.61 6.49
C ASP A 191 -27.93 11.79 5.50
N TRP A 192 -26.71 12.07 4.98
CA TRP A 192 -26.46 13.05 3.92
C TRP A 192 -26.51 12.45 2.51
N LEU A 193 -26.64 11.14 2.42
CA LEU A 193 -26.63 10.43 1.15
C LEU A 193 -28.06 10.17 0.68
N THR A 194 -28.29 10.34 -0.60
CA THR A 194 -29.51 9.87 -1.26
C THR A 194 -29.18 8.62 -2.06
N SER A 195 -29.74 7.48 -1.67
CA SER A 195 -29.57 6.22 -2.38
C SER A 195 -30.70 6.05 -3.40
N HIS A 196 -30.33 5.83 -4.65
CA HIS A 196 -31.30 5.47 -5.69
C HIS A 196 -31.49 3.95 -5.68
N ILE A 197 -32.67 3.49 -5.27
CA ILE A 197 -32.97 2.08 -5.03
C ILE A 197 -34.21 1.72 -5.82
N ASP A 198 -34.18 0.54 -6.48
CA ASP A 198 -35.34 -0.02 -7.13
C ASP A 198 -36.52 -0.14 -6.16
N GLU A 199 -37.73 0.20 -6.60
CA GLU A 199 -38.94 0.23 -5.78
C GLU A 199 -39.22 -1.13 -5.12
N ASN A 200 -38.90 -2.26 -5.79
CA ASN A 200 -39.09 -3.60 -5.26
C ASN A 200 -38.14 -3.92 -4.09
N ASN A 201 -36.99 -3.25 -4.03
CA ASN A 201 -35.97 -3.43 -3.00
C ASN A 201 -35.98 -2.33 -1.93
N LYS A 202 -36.80 -1.29 -2.09
CA LYS A 202 -36.85 -0.14 -1.20
C LYS A 202 -37.25 -0.49 0.25
N SER A 203 -38.21 -1.37 0.42
CA SER A 203 -38.61 -1.85 1.74
C SER A 203 -37.47 -2.60 2.43
N ALA A 204 -36.78 -3.44 1.70
CA ALA A 204 -35.64 -4.19 2.16
C ALA A 204 -34.48 -3.30 2.61
N PHE A 205 -34.18 -2.29 1.82
CA PHE A 205 -33.15 -1.31 2.13
C PHE A 205 -33.50 -0.46 3.37
N ASN A 206 -34.73 0.05 3.46
CA ASN A 206 -35.15 0.90 4.57
C ASN A 206 -35.27 0.16 5.91
N GLN A 207 -35.57 -1.13 5.88
CA GLN A 207 -35.64 -1.94 7.10
C GLN A 207 -34.25 -2.32 7.62
N GLY A 208 -33.21 -2.17 6.81
CA GLY A 208 -31.83 -2.60 7.17
C GLY A 208 -31.74 -4.08 7.55
N SER A 209 -32.80 -4.81 7.23
CA SER A 209 -33.10 -6.11 7.86
C SER A 209 -33.38 -7.22 6.89
N SER A 210 -33.69 -6.92 5.66
CA SER A 210 -34.16 -8.00 4.83
C SER A 210 -33.01 -8.70 4.14
N GLY A 211 -32.62 -9.86 4.62
CA GLY A 211 -31.92 -10.89 3.88
C GLY A 211 -30.62 -10.52 3.17
N SER A 212 -30.32 -9.28 3.20
CA SER A 212 -29.22 -8.68 2.49
C SER A 212 -28.12 -8.29 3.48
N THR A 213 -27.15 -9.16 3.60
CA THR A 213 -25.84 -8.82 4.17
C THR A 213 -25.16 -7.65 3.45
N TYR A 214 -25.82 -7.09 2.42
CA TYR A 214 -25.26 -6.10 1.50
C TYR A 214 -25.57 -4.65 1.87
N TYR A 215 -26.40 -4.39 2.88
CA TYR A 215 -26.77 -3.03 3.24
C TYR A 215 -26.17 -2.65 4.60
N SER A 216 -25.29 -1.67 4.61
CA SER A 216 -24.81 -1.00 5.82
C SER A 216 -25.14 0.49 5.70
N PRO A 217 -26.42 0.86 5.90
CA PRO A 217 -26.87 2.22 5.61
C PRO A 217 -26.37 3.25 6.61
N ASP A 218 -26.00 2.84 7.84
CA ASP A 218 -25.70 3.76 8.92
C ASP A 218 -24.19 3.84 9.19
N PHE A 219 -23.60 4.99 8.84
CA PHE A 219 -22.21 5.28 9.16
C PHE A 219 -21.98 6.77 9.40
N LYS A 220 -20.92 7.06 10.16
CA LYS A 220 -20.35 8.39 10.33
C LYS A 220 -18.83 8.32 10.19
N LYS A 221 -18.26 9.09 9.25
CA LYS A 221 -16.83 9.21 9.05
C LYS A 221 -16.33 10.56 9.51
N ASN A 222 -15.19 10.58 10.18
CA ASN A 222 -14.49 11.79 10.59
C ASN A 222 -13.03 11.68 10.17
N PHE A 223 -12.49 12.76 9.61
CA PHE A 223 -11.14 12.88 9.10
C PHE A 223 -10.49 14.10 9.73
N TYR A 224 -9.37 13.90 10.38
CA TYR A 224 -8.58 14.93 11.04
C TYR A 224 -7.18 14.92 10.44
N THR A 225 -6.67 16.07 10.04
CA THR A 225 -5.32 16.21 9.50
C THR A 225 -4.64 17.42 10.15
N LEU A 226 -3.35 17.26 10.44
CA LEU A 226 -2.45 18.32 10.84
C LEU A 226 -1.17 18.14 10.05
N SER A 227 -0.70 19.16 9.36
CA SER A 227 0.61 19.16 8.73
C SER A 227 1.31 20.48 8.93
N PHE A 228 2.62 20.44 9.00
CA PHE A 228 3.46 21.63 9.08
C PHE A 228 4.75 21.42 8.30
N ASN A 229 5.26 22.53 7.80
CA ASN A 229 6.55 22.66 7.15
C ASN A 229 7.29 23.80 7.84
N GLN A 230 8.43 23.52 8.46
CA GLN A 230 9.12 24.46 9.33
C GLN A 230 10.64 24.36 9.16
N GLU A 231 11.28 25.50 9.03
CA GLU A 231 12.73 25.64 9.18
C GLU A 231 13.11 25.49 10.65
N LEU A 232 14.14 24.68 10.95
CA LEU A 232 14.66 24.45 12.30
C LEU A 232 16.00 25.15 12.51
N ALA A 233 16.82 25.26 11.48
CA ALA A 233 18.09 25.97 11.44
C ALA A 233 18.45 26.27 9.99
N ASP A 234 19.48 27.07 9.76
CA ASP A 234 20.00 27.34 8.41
C ASP A 234 20.27 26.00 7.69
N ASN A 235 19.69 25.87 6.48
CA ASN A 235 19.80 24.68 5.64
C ASN A 235 19.23 23.37 6.25
N PHE A 236 18.44 23.47 7.33
CA PHE A 236 17.82 22.31 7.98
C PHE A 236 16.36 22.58 8.32
N GLY A 237 15.47 21.71 7.86
CA GLY A 237 14.04 21.84 8.12
C GLY A 237 13.33 20.51 8.24
N VAL A 238 12.06 20.60 8.65
CA VAL A 238 11.19 19.44 8.82
C VAL A 238 9.86 19.67 8.16
N THR A 239 9.37 18.65 7.47
CA THR A 239 7.96 18.53 7.09
C THR A 239 7.38 17.37 7.87
N ALA A 240 6.24 17.59 8.54
CA ALA A 240 5.56 16.53 9.26
C ALA A 240 4.05 16.62 9.10
N GLY A 241 3.39 15.47 9.24
CA GLY A 241 1.96 15.36 9.14
C GLY A 241 1.39 14.25 10.00
N LEU A 242 0.23 14.52 10.56
CA LEU A 242 -0.58 13.58 11.34
C LEU A 242 -1.97 13.51 10.73
N SER A 243 -2.51 12.32 10.60
CA SER A 243 -3.87 12.10 10.14
C SER A 243 -4.55 11.03 10.98
N ARG A 244 -5.81 11.27 11.35
CA ARG A 244 -6.71 10.25 11.89
C ARG A 244 -7.96 10.19 11.04
N ARG A 245 -8.26 9.01 10.55
CA ARG A 245 -9.49 8.68 9.82
C ARG A 245 -10.27 7.68 10.65
N GLN A 246 -11.52 7.99 10.94
CA GLN A 246 -12.39 7.14 11.77
C GLN A 246 -13.73 6.96 11.09
N SER A 247 -14.26 5.75 11.15
CA SER A 247 -15.63 5.44 10.74
C SER A 247 -16.33 4.62 11.81
N ASP A 248 -17.49 5.09 12.25
CA ASP A 248 -18.40 4.37 13.10
C ASP A 248 -19.54 3.84 12.21
N ILE A 249 -19.76 2.53 12.21
CA ILE A 249 -20.65 1.81 11.30
C ILE A 249 -21.65 1.03 12.13
N THR A 250 -22.95 1.20 11.89
CA THR A 250 -23.99 0.36 12.47
C THR A 250 -24.50 -0.62 11.43
N ARG A 251 -24.47 -1.90 11.71
CA ARG A 251 -24.99 -2.94 10.82
C ARG A 251 -25.58 -4.10 11.59
N ALA A 252 -26.23 -5.00 10.87
CA ALA A 252 -26.77 -6.22 11.47
C ALA A 252 -25.70 -7.02 12.17
N ASP A 253 -25.97 -7.45 13.40
CA ASP A 253 -25.12 -8.37 14.14
C ASP A 253 -25.18 -9.77 13.53
N TYR A 254 -26.39 -10.26 13.28
CA TYR A 254 -26.61 -11.53 12.60
C TYR A 254 -27.81 -11.45 11.65
N VAL A 255 -27.66 -12.07 10.48
CA VAL A 255 -28.72 -12.23 9.48
C VAL A 255 -28.85 -13.71 9.13
N SER A 256 -30.03 -14.28 9.34
CA SER A 256 -30.31 -15.67 8.95
C SER A 256 -30.37 -15.85 7.43
N ASN A 257 -30.34 -17.11 6.97
CA ASN A 257 -30.53 -17.43 5.57
C ASN A 257 -31.90 -16.98 5.03
N ASP A 258 -32.90 -16.90 5.92
CA ASP A 258 -34.27 -16.43 5.59
C ASP A 258 -34.41 -14.91 5.73
N GLY A 259 -33.32 -14.20 6.00
CA GLY A 259 -33.29 -12.75 6.07
C GLY A 259 -33.72 -12.14 7.39
N ILE A 260 -33.86 -12.92 8.45
CA ILE A 260 -34.23 -12.40 9.77
C ILE A 260 -32.96 -11.80 10.40
N VAL A 261 -33.06 -10.55 10.87
CA VAL A 261 -31.98 -9.86 11.57
C VAL A 261 -32.14 -10.02 13.07
N ALA A 262 -31.10 -10.56 13.72
CA ALA A 262 -30.99 -10.63 15.17
C ALA A 262 -30.03 -9.57 15.69
N GLY A 263 -30.55 -8.38 15.96
CA GLY A 263 -29.79 -7.30 16.56
C GLY A 263 -29.03 -6.37 15.58
N ARG A 264 -28.54 -5.28 16.11
CA ARG A 264 -27.62 -4.35 15.43
C ARG A 264 -26.43 -4.07 16.35
N ALA A 265 -25.25 -4.07 15.78
CA ALA A 265 -24.00 -3.77 16.47
C ALA A 265 -23.27 -2.59 15.84
N GLN A 266 -22.48 -1.90 16.64
CA GLN A 266 -21.64 -0.81 16.20
C GLN A 266 -20.21 -1.32 16.01
N TYR A 267 -19.64 -1.01 14.87
CA TYR A 267 -18.30 -1.38 14.47
C TYR A 267 -17.48 -0.13 14.19
N LYS A 268 -16.24 -0.14 14.63
CA LYS A 268 -15.34 1.01 14.51
C LYS A 268 -14.17 0.66 13.62
N ASN A 269 -13.88 1.53 12.65
CA ASN A 269 -12.68 1.48 11.84
C ASN A 269 -11.86 2.73 12.12
N VAL A 270 -10.58 2.59 12.40
CA VAL A 270 -9.65 3.70 12.65
C VAL A 270 -8.39 3.48 11.82
N ILE A 271 -7.90 4.56 11.21
CA ILE A 271 -6.59 4.59 10.56
C ILE A 271 -5.86 5.83 11.04
N ASP A 272 -4.71 5.63 11.66
CA ASP A 272 -3.80 6.68 12.10
C ASP A 272 -2.57 6.69 11.19
N THR A 273 -2.15 7.88 10.77
CA THR A 273 -0.95 8.10 9.97
C THR A 273 -0.10 9.19 10.61
N ALA A 274 1.20 8.96 10.72
CA ALA A 274 2.18 9.96 11.10
C ALA A 274 3.39 9.86 10.16
N LEU A 275 3.75 10.97 9.55
CA LEU A 275 4.88 11.10 8.65
C LEU A 275 5.74 12.27 9.09
N SER A 276 7.06 12.15 9.01
CA SER A 276 7.96 13.28 9.10
C SER A 276 9.20 13.06 8.24
N LYS A 277 9.66 14.12 7.61
CA LYS A 277 10.90 14.15 6.82
C LYS A 277 11.73 15.34 7.28
N PHE A 278 12.92 15.04 7.76
CA PHE A 278 13.94 16.02 8.10
C PHE A 278 14.87 16.16 6.92
N THR A 279 15.02 17.35 6.38
CA THR A 279 15.87 17.63 5.23
C THR A 279 17.02 18.51 5.69
N TRP A 280 18.24 18.09 5.40
CA TRP A 280 19.46 18.84 5.64
C TRP A 280 20.21 19.06 4.33
N PHE A 281 20.28 20.32 3.91
CA PHE A 281 21.11 20.77 2.78
C PHE A 281 22.53 21.02 3.30
N ALA A 282 23.31 19.94 3.50
CA ALA A 282 24.63 20.02 4.13
C ALA A 282 25.64 20.84 3.31
N SER A 283 25.49 20.84 1.98
CA SER A 283 26.22 21.67 1.03
C SER A 283 25.56 21.57 -0.36
N ASP A 284 26.05 22.29 -1.34
CA ASP A 284 25.63 22.17 -2.76
C ASP A 284 25.80 20.75 -3.33
N ARG A 285 26.63 19.94 -2.68
CA ARG A 285 26.91 18.56 -3.11
C ARG A 285 26.11 17.52 -2.37
N TYR A 286 25.67 17.79 -1.15
CA TYR A 286 25.08 16.78 -0.26
C TYR A 286 23.76 17.27 0.29
N THR A 287 22.70 16.51 0.00
CA THR A 287 21.40 16.65 0.65
C THR A 287 21.07 15.35 1.37
N HIS A 288 20.64 15.45 2.62
CA HIS A 288 20.23 14.33 3.42
C HIS A 288 18.75 14.46 3.79
N ASP A 289 18.00 13.40 3.62
CA ASP A 289 16.64 13.27 4.12
C ASP A 289 16.57 12.13 5.13
N LEU A 290 16.00 12.39 6.29
CA LEU A 290 15.64 11.35 7.27
C LEU A 290 14.12 11.31 7.36
N THR A 291 13.54 10.18 6.93
CA THR A 291 12.09 9.98 6.88
C THR A 291 11.64 9.01 7.98
N LEU A 292 10.64 9.41 8.76
CA LEU A 292 9.95 8.57 9.73
C LEU A 292 8.52 8.34 9.25
N LYS A 293 8.08 7.08 9.28
CA LYS A 293 6.75 6.66 8.79
C LYS A 293 6.04 5.84 9.85
N TYR A 294 4.75 6.09 10.04
CA TYR A 294 3.87 5.26 10.85
C TYR A 294 2.47 5.23 10.26
N THR A 295 1.89 4.05 10.19
CA THR A 295 0.46 3.87 10.01
C THR A 295 -0.03 2.75 10.94
N GLY A 296 -1.20 2.96 11.53
CA GLY A 296 -1.89 1.95 12.32
C GLY A 296 -3.34 1.89 11.91
N SER A 297 -3.86 0.71 11.62
CA SER A 297 -5.28 0.51 11.37
C SER A 297 -5.85 -0.55 12.31
N SER A 298 -7.06 -0.32 12.79
CA SER A 298 -7.84 -1.26 13.58
C SER A 298 -9.27 -1.24 13.10
N ARG A 299 -9.85 -2.40 12.94
CA ARG A 299 -11.21 -2.57 12.46
C ARG A 299 -11.92 -3.68 13.20
N ASP A 300 -13.05 -3.35 13.81
CA ASP A 300 -13.99 -4.33 14.30
C ASP A 300 -14.81 -4.87 13.14
N TYR A 301 -15.02 -6.18 13.11
CA TYR A 301 -15.75 -6.85 12.05
C TYR A 301 -16.44 -8.11 12.55
N ASN A 302 -17.64 -8.36 12.02
CA ASN A 302 -18.28 -9.66 12.09
C ASN A 302 -18.68 -10.14 10.70
N THR A 303 -18.93 -11.41 10.57
CA THR A 303 -19.61 -11.97 9.40
C THR A 303 -21.08 -12.13 9.74
N SER A 304 -21.94 -11.24 9.28
CA SER A 304 -23.33 -11.17 9.69
C SER A 304 -24.16 -12.45 9.44
N THR A 305 -23.66 -13.37 8.61
CA THR A 305 -24.23 -14.71 8.42
C THR A 305 -23.74 -15.76 9.43
N PHE A 306 -22.76 -15.40 10.29
CA PHE A 306 -22.16 -16.29 11.27
C PHE A 306 -22.24 -15.68 12.66
N PRO A 307 -23.14 -16.15 13.53
CA PRO A 307 -23.22 -15.65 14.90
C PRO A 307 -21.90 -15.86 15.66
N GLN A 308 -21.62 -14.97 16.60
CA GLN A 308 -20.40 -15.03 17.42
C GLN A 308 -19.10 -15.03 16.58
N SER A 309 -19.11 -14.33 15.45
CA SER A 309 -17.95 -14.21 14.54
C SER A 309 -17.20 -12.89 14.69
N ASP A 310 -17.42 -12.21 15.81
CA ASP A 310 -16.78 -10.93 16.10
C ASP A 310 -15.26 -11.08 16.17
N ARG A 311 -14.59 -10.13 15.53
CA ARG A 311 -13.14 -10.07 15.47
C ARG A 311 -12.62 -8.67 15.26
N GLU A 312 -11.44 -8.42 15.76
CA GLU A 312 -10.64 -7.28 15.43
C GLU A 312 -9.58 -7.65 14.39
N MET A 313 -9.45 -6.84 13.36
CA MET A 313 -8.41 -6.97 12.35
C MET A 313 -7.61 -5.68 12.27
N GLY A 314 -6.31 -5.76 12.09
CA GLY A 314 -5.48 -4.57 12.01
C GLY A 314 -4.19 -4.78 11.24
N ASN A 315 -3.67 -3.63 10.81
CA ASN A 315 -2.34 -3.48 10.25
C ASN A 315 -1.58 -2.44 11.08
N LYS A 316 -0.30 -2.67 11.31
CA LYS A 316 0.58 -1.70 11.95
C LYS A 316 1.92 -1.69 11.22
N SER A 317 2.28 -0.53 10.70
CA SER A 317 3.51 -0.35 9.94
C SER A 317 4.24 0.89 10.40
N TYR A 318 5.56 0.79 10.53
CA TYR A 318 6.42 1.91 10.86
C TYR A 318 7.79 1.70 10.23
N GLY A 319 8.46 2.78 9.93
CA GLY A 319 9.76 2.70 9.26
C GLY A 319 10.58 3.95 9.39
N LEU A 320 11.85 3.76 9.14
CA LEU A 320 12.89 4.77 9.10
C LEU A 320 13.64 4.65 7.78
N ALA A 321 13.87 5.76 7.09
CA ALA A 321 14.70 5.79 5.89
C ALA A 321 15.63 6.99 5.92
N TRP A 322 16.86 6.77 5.52
CA TRP A 322 17.84 7.81 5.26
C TRP A 322 18.23 7.80 3.80
N ASP A 323 18.00 8.92 3.14
CA ASP A 323 18.38 9.17 1.76
C ASP A 323 19.50 10.19 1.72
N MET A 324 20.50 9.95 0.88
CA MET A 324 21.57 10.87 0.60
C MET A 324 21.67 11.10 -0.91
N ASP A 325 21.42 12.33 -1.35
CA ASP A 325 21.71 12.79 -2.70
C ASP A 325 23.10 13.41 -2.73
N THR A 326 23.99 12.89 -3.58
CA THR A 326 25.34 13.38 -3.78
C THR A 326 25.52 13.87 -5.21
N GLN A 327 25.81 15.15 -5.39
CA GLN A 327 26.13 15.75 -6.68
C GLN A 327 27.62 15.62 -6.96
N LEU A 328 27.97 14.76 -7.91
CA LEU A 328 29.34 14.64 -8.44
C LEU A 328 29.48 15.52 -9.68
N ALA A 329 30.72 15.87 -10.05
CA ALA A 329 30.98 16.66 -11.26
C ALA A 329 30.48 16.00 -12.55
N TRP A 330 30.26 14.70 -12.56
CA TRP A 330 29.92 13.90 -13.74
C TRP A 330 28.67 13.01 -13.56
N ALA A 331 28.11 12.95 -12.35
CA ALA A 331 26.95 12.12 -12.05
C ALA A 331 26.21 12.62 -10.81
N LYS A 332 24.97 12.14 -10.62
CA LYS A 332 24.24 12.20 -9.36
C LYS A 332 24.19 10.80 -8.76
N LEU A 333 24.66 10.65 -7.52
CA LEU A 333 24.54 9.42 -6.75
C LEU A 333 23.45 9.60 -5.69
N ARG A 334 22.48 8.70 -5.68
CA ARG A 334 21.51 8.57 -4.58
C ARG A 334 21.78 7.27 -3.84
N THR A 335 21.86 7.36 -2.51
CA THR A 335 21.99 6.22 -1.63
C THR A 335 20.87 6.24 -0.61
N THR A 336 20.20 5.12 -0.43
CA THR A 336 19.08 4.96 0.50
C THR A 336 19.37 3.79 1.44
N VAL A 337 19.20 4.01 2.74
CA VAL A 337 19.19 2.97 3.77
C VAL A 337 17.86 3.04 4.49
N GLY A 338 17.15 1.92 4.56
CA GLY A 338 15.81 1.88 5.14
C GLY A 338 15.56 0.66 6.02
N TRP A 339 14.68 0.83 6.99
CA TRP A 339 14.07 -0.23 7.76
C TRP A 339 12.58 0.01 7.84
N ASP A 340 11.80 -1.01 7.52
CA ASP A 340 10.34 -0.97 7.56
C ASP A 340 9.81 -2.22 8.26
N HIS A 341 9.00 -2.02 9.29
CA HIS A 341 8.22 -3.05 9.94
C HIS A 341 6.78 -2.99 9.44
N ILE A 342 6.26 -4.10 8.94
CA ILE A 342 4.87 -4.25 8.50
C ILE A 342 4.27 -5.44 9.23
N SER A 343 3.12 -5.26 9.88
CA SER A 343 2.45 -6.35 10.60
C SER A 343 0.94 -6.34 10.36
N ASP A 344 0.37 -7.55 10.29
CA ASP A 344 -1.07 -7.80 10.20
C ASP A 344 -1.51 -8.74 11.32
N TYR A 345 -2.71 -8.54 11.84
CA TYR A 345 -3.30 -9.46 12.80
C TYR A 345 -4.80 -9.62 12.60
N THR A 346 -5.29 -10.77 13.04
CA THR A 346 -6.72 -11.06 13.21
C THR A 346 -6.91 -11.70 14.58
N ARG A 347 -7.82 -11.16 15.38
CA ARG A 347 -8.16 -11.64 16.71
C ARG A 347 -9.66 -11.85 16.81
N HIS A 348 -10.07 -13.11 16.83
CA HIS A 348 -11.45 -13.51 17.10
C HIS A 348 -11.68 -13.59 18.61
N ASP A 349 -12.92 -13.37 19.03
CA ASP A 349 -13.32 -13.55 20.44
C ASP A 349 -13.42 -15.03 20.84
N HIS A 350 -13.46 -15.94 19.86
CA HIS A 350 -13.57 -17.37 20.04
C HIS A 350 -12.44 -18.14 19.36
N ASP A 351 -12.02 -19.26 19.96
CA ASP A 351 -10.99 -20.17 19.42
C ASP A 351 -11.58 -21.36 18.66
N ILE A 352 -12.91 -21.48 18.61
CA ILE A 352 -13.60 -22.59 17.95
C ILE A 352 -14.55 -22.05 16.90
N TRP A 353 -14.41 -22.55 15.67
CA TRP A 353 -15.32 -22.31 14.56
C TRP A 353 -16.01 -23.59 14.14
N TYR A 354 -17.34 -23.61 14.20
CA TYR A 354 -18.08 -24.81 13.86
C TYR A 354 -19.39 -24.52 13.12
N THR A 355 -19.81 -25.52 12.34
CA THR A 355 -21.10 -25.55 11.66
C THR A 355 -21.96 -26.64 12.26
N GLU A 356 -23.15 -26.30 12.71
CA GLU A 356 -24.20 -27.24 13.06
C GLU A 356 -25.20 -27.38 11.91
N LEU A 357 -25.50 -28.59 11.47
CA LEU A 357 -26.49 -28.85 10.42
C LEU A 357 -27.94 -28.71 10.89
N SER A 358 -28.14 -28.71 12.19
CA SER A 358 -29.44 -28.50 12.84
C SER A 358 -29.23 -27.70 14.12
N CYS A 359 -29.38 -26.39 14.05
CA CYS A 359 -29.22 -25.50 15.18
C CYS A 359 -30.42 -24.59 15.38
N THR A 360 -30.51 -23.98 16.57
CA THR A 360 -31.44 -22.90 16.89
C THR A 360 -30.64 -21.73 17.45
N TYR A 361 -30.82 -20.53 16.89
CA TYR A 361 -30.24 -19.28 17.37
C TYR A 361 -31.32 -18.20 17.38
N GLY A 362 -31.82 -17.85 18.56
CA GLY A 362 -33.06 -17.06 18.68
C GLY A 362 -34.23 -17.77 18.02
N ASP A 363 -34.92 -17.07 17.12
CA ASP A 363 -36.06 -17.64 16.36
C ASP A 363 -35.62 -18.40 15.09
N ILE A 364 -34.30 -18.54 14.86
CA ILE A 364 -33.74 -19.11 13.65
C ILE A 364 -33.43 -20.59 13.88
N THR A 365 -33.98 -21.45 13.06
CA THR A 365 -33.69 -22.90 13.04
C THR A 365 -33.10 -23.30 11.70
N GLY A 366 -32.09 -24.18 11.67
CA GLY A 366 -31.48 -24.67 10.44
C GLY A 366 -29.98 -24.86 10.55
N ARG A 367 -29.26 -24.71 9.43
CA ARG A 367 -27.80 -24.76 9.41
C ARG A 367 -27.22 -23.47 9.91
N CYS A 368 -26.39 -23.51 10.95
CA CYS A 368 -25.64 -22.35 11.39
C CYS A 368 -24.13 -22.62 11.46
N THR A 369 -23.35 -21.61 11.09
CA THR A 369 -21.92 -21.55 11.35
C THR A 369 -21.67 -20.45 12.35
N ARG A 370 -20.82 -20.70 13.35
CA ARG A 370 -20.54 -19.74 14.42
C ARG A 370 -19.12 -19.85 14.97
N GLY A 371 -18.70 -18.82 15.71
CA GLY A 371 -17.43 -18.76 16.40
C GLY A 371 -16.31 -18.13 15.57
N GLY A 372 -15.06 -18.45 15.93
CA GLY A 372 -13.86 -17.91 15.32
C GLY A 372 -12.65 -18.81 15.55
N LEU A 373 -11.50 -18.40 15.04
CA LEU A 373 -10.26 -19.20 15.07
C LEU A 373 -9.13 -18.50 15.82
N GLY A 374 -9.49 -17.83 16.91
CA GLY A 374 -8.57 -17.28 17.87
C GLY A 374 -7.73 -16.11 17.30
N HIS A 375 -6.53 -15.98 17.84
CA HIS A 375 -5.61 -14.91 17.50
C HIS A 375 -4.45 -15.41 16.65
N ILE A 376 -4.30 -14.81 15.46
CA ILE A 376 -3.17 -15.03 14.56
C ILE A 376 -2.56 -13.69 14.15
N SER A 377 -1.24 -13.61 14.11
CA SER A 377 -0.49 -12.43 13.69
C SER A 377 0.71 -12.79 12.83
N GLN A 378 1.16 -11.85 12.03
CA GLN A 378 2.34 -11.96 11.19
C GLN A 378 3.00 -10.62 11.02
N ALA A 379 4.31 -10.60 10.81
CA ALA A 379 5.05 -9.38 10.52
C ALA A 379 6.28 -9.65 9.67
N VAL A 380 6.80 -8.59 9.08
CA VAL A 380 8.10 -8.57 8.41
C VAL A 380 8.85 -7.30 8.77
N ASP A 381 10.15 -7.47 9.03
CA ASP A 381 11.13 -6.42 9.10
C ASP A 381 11.95 -6.44 7.80
N ASN A 382 11.85 -5.38 7.00
CA ASN A 382 12.61 -5.21 5.77
C ASN A 382 13.75 -4.25 6.01
N TYR A 383 14.98 -4.69 5.75
CA TYR A 383 16.20 -3.89 5.77
C TYR A 383 16.62 -3.65 4.33
N THR A 384 16.57 -2.40 3.88
CA THR A 384 16.83 -2.01 2.50
C THR A 384 18.11 -1.21 2.39
N PHE A 385 18.98 -1.59 1.46
CA PHE A 385 20.07 -0.77 0.96
C PHE A 385 19.89 -0.61 -0.54
N LYS A 386 19.84 0.63 -1.03
CA LYS A 386 19.67 0.95 -2.45
C LYS A 386 20.63 2.04 -2.85
N THR A 387 21.20 1.91 -4.04
CA THR A 387 22.02 2.95 -4.64
C THR A 387 21.68 3.11 -6.11
N ARG A 388 21.71 4.34 -6.60
CA ARG A 388 21.50 4.68 -8.01
C ARG A 388 22.46 5.78 -8.41
N LEU A 389 23.17 5.56 -9.52
CA LEU A 389 24.06 6.51 -10.16
C LEU A 389 23.47 6.95 -11.51
N ASP A 390 23.07 8.19 -11.60
CA ASP A 390 22.64 8.83 -12.85
C ASP A 390 23.83 9.59 -13.44
N TRP A 391 24.35 9.10 -14.58
CA TRP A 391 25.47 9.77 -15.25
C TRP A 391 24.99 11.02 -15.98
N GLN A 392 25.84 12.04 -16.04
CA GLN A 392 25.54 13.21 -16.85
C GLN A 392 25.36 12.85 -18.32
N LYS A 393 24.49 13.58 -18.99
CA LYS A 393 24.35 13.48 -20.44
C LYS A 393 25.65 13.84 -21.13
N PHE A 394 26.15 12.93 -21.96
CA PHE A 394 27.34 13.16 -22.81
C PHE A 394 27.03 12.77 -24.26
N ALA A 395 27.87 13.27 -25.21
CA ALA A 395 27.68 13.00 -26.63
C ALA A 395 28.88 12.26 -27.21
N VAL A 396 28.59 11.29 -28.07
CA VAL A 396 29.56 10.62 -28.94
C VAL A 396 29.14 10.90 -30.39
N GLY A 397 29.84 11.80 -31.04
CA GLY A 397 29.41 12.32 -32.34
C GLY A 397 28.08 13.06 -32.24
N ASN A 398 27.07 12.60 -33.00
CA ASN A 398 25.73 13.19 -33.03
C ASN A 398 24.73 12.42 -32.12
N VAL A 399 25.21 11.44 -31.33
CA VAL A 399 24.40 10.65 -30.44
C VAL A 399 24.65 11.09 -29.00
N SER A 400 23.60 11.35 -28.25
CA SER A 400 23.71 11.63 -26.82
C SER A 400 23.32 10.45 -25.98
N HIS A 401 24.05 10.22 -24.90
CA HIS A 401 23.89 9.14 -23.93
C HIS A 401 23.59 9.71 -22.55
N GLN A 402 22.69 9.07 -21.80
CA GLN A 402 22.42 9.37 -20.40
C GLN A 402 22.18 8.06 -19.65
N PRO A 403 23.25 7.31 -19.35
CA PRO A 403 23.14 6.05 -18.66
C PRO A 403 22.85 6.23 -17.16
N TYR A 404 22.20 5.22 -16.58
CA TYR A 404 22.10 5.07 -15.15
C TYR A 404 22.27 3.59 -14.73
N PHE A 405 22.76 3.42 -13.50
CA PHE A 405 23.07 2.14 -12.90
C PHE A 405 22.54 2.11 -11.48
N GLY A 406 22.14 0.95 -11.01
CA GLY A 406 21.77 0.84 -9.62
C GLY A 406 21.86 -0.58 -9.09
N ALA A 407 21.88 -0.65 -7.76
CA ALA A 407 21.86 -1.87 -7.00
C ALA A 407 20.90 -1.74 -5.83
N GLU A 408 20.24 -2.83 -5.47
CA GLU A 408 19.37 -2.89 -4.30
C GLU A 408 19.59 -4.23 -3.60
N TYR A 409 19.67 -4.18 -2.27
CA TYR A 409 19.64 -5.34 -1.40
C TYR A 409 18.53 -5.16 -0.39
N ILE A 410 17.67 -6.18 -0.25
CA ILE A 410 16.65 -6.22 0.78
C ILE A 410 16.77 -7.54 1.53
N TYR A 411 16.97 -7.45 2.84
CA TYR A 411 16.77 -8.57 3.75
C TYR A 411 15.40 -8.44 4.41
N SER A 412 14.55 -9.46 4.21
CA SER A 412 13.21 -9.56 4.80
C SER A 412 13.22 -10.63 5.87
N ASP A 413 12.99 -10.22 7.12
CA ASP A 413 12.90 -11.10 8.28
C ASP A 413 11.44 -11.19 8.73
N ALA A 414 10.75 -12.25 8.35
CA ALA A 414 9.33 -12.41 8.56
C ALA A 414 9.00 -13.49 9.58
N TRP A 415 7.92 -13.29 10.30
CA TRP A 415 7.39 -14.30 11.21
C TRP A 415 5.86 -14.37 11.13
N THR A 416 5.33 -15.52 11.51
CA THR A 416 3.90 -15.74 11.72
C THR A 416 3.70 -16.49 13.03
N GLU A 417 2.61 -16.18 13.75
CA GLU A 417 2.33 -16.74 15.06
C GLU A 417 0.82 -16.98 15.24
N ARG A 418 0.46 -18.19 15.66
CA ARG A 418 -0.85 -18.50 16.21
C ARG A 418 -0.74 -18.55 17.73
N HIS A 419 -1.40 -17.62 18.39
CA HIS A 419 -1.25 -17.40 19.84
C HIS A 419 -1.94 -18.48 20.69
N ASN A 420 -3.07 -19.02 20.18
CA ASN A 420 -3.86 -20.06 20.84
C ASN A 420 -4.09 -21.22 19.89
N GLN A 421 -4.26 -22.43 20.43
CA GLN A 421 -4.83 -23.53 19.66
C GLN A 421 -6.27 -23.20 19.29
N SER A 422 -6.68 -23.53 18.06
CA SER A 422 -8.04 -23.31 17.57
C SER A 422 -8.54 -24.56 16.85
N GLU A 423 -9.85 -24.70 16.74
CA GLU A 423 -10.48 -25.87 16.12
C GLU A 423 -11.56 -25.45 15.12
N SER A 424 -11.70 -26.23 14.04
CA SER A 424 -12.88 -26.16 13.19
C SER A 424 -13.48 -27.53 12.95
N TYR A 425 -14.83 -27.62 12.98
CA TYR A 425 -15.54 -28.86 12.72
C TYR A 425 -16.99 -28.63 12.27
N VAL A 426 -17.61 -29.69 11.78
CA VAL A 426 -19.04 -29.76 11.46
C VAL A 426 -19.71 -30.73 12.42
N ILE A 427 -20.81 -30.31 13.04
CA ILE A 427 -21.72 -31.19 13.80
C ILE A 427 -22.79 -31.63 12.83
N ASN A 428 -22.84 -32.93 12.55
CA ASN A 428 -23.87 -33.50 11.68
C ASN A 428 -25.24 -33.65 12.43
N ALA A 429 -26.28 -34.03 11.70
CA ALA A 429 -27.62 -34.19 12.26
C ALA A 429 -27.72 -35.25 13.40
N ALA A 430 -26.74 -36.14 13.53
CA ALA A 430 -26.62 -37.11 14.62
C ALA A 430 -25.79 -36.59 15.80
N GLY A 431 -25.42 -35.28 15.81
CA GLY A 431 -24.63 -34.68 16.90
C GLY A 431 -23.14 -35.05 16.87
N LYS A 432 -22.64 -35.70 15.81
CA LYS A 432 -21.24 -36.14 15.72
C LYS A 432 -20.38 -35.10 15.04
N LYS A 433 -19.17 -34.81 15.59
CA LYS A 433 -18.16 -34.00 14.96
C LYS A 433 -17.58 -34.70 13.71
N THR A 434 -17.58 -33.98 12.59
CA THR A 434 -16.99 -34.38 11.29
C THR A 434 -16.15 -33.24 10.74
N ASN A 435 -15.30 -33.49 9.76
CA ASN A 435 -14.41 -32.49 9.16
C ASN A 435 -13.62 -31.72 10.23
N HIS A 436 -13.12 -32.44 11.23
CA HIS A 436 -12.45 -31.85 12.38
C HIS A 436 -11.00 -31.52 12.03
N THR A 437 -10.64 -30.25 12.16
CA THR A 437 -9.30 -29.73 11.96
C THR A 437 -8.86 -28.99 13.22
N ILE A 438 -7.65 -29.26 13.66
CA ILE A 438 -6.99 -28.61 14.78
C ILE A 438 -5.88 -27.72 14.23
N TYR A 439 -5.86 -26.47 14.65
CA TYR A 439 -4.83 -25.50 14.34
C TYR A 439 -4.00 -25.27 15.59
N LEU A 440 -2.81 -25.88 15.63
CA LEU A 440 -1.93 -25.83 16.80
C LEU A 440 -1.40 -24.41 17.03
N LYS A 441 -1.20 -24.06 18.29
CA LYS A 441 -0.39 -22.92 18.67
C LYS A 441 1.00 -23.10 18.09
N GLY A 442 1.56 -22.04 17.50
CA GLY A 442 2.89 -22.12 16.89
C GLY A 442 3.44 -20.76 16.52
N LYS A 443 4.77 -20.70 16.38
CA LYS A 443 5.51 -19.56 15.88
C LYS A 443 6.55 -20.03 14.90
N GLY A 444 6.66 -19.37 13.76
CA GLY A 444 7.66 -19.66 12.75
C GLY A 444 8.25 -18.39 12.14
N ARG A 445 9.45 -18.49 11.61
CA ARG A 445 10.24 -17.38 11.07
C ARG A 445 10.83 -17.76 9.72
N LEU A 446 10.97 -16.79 8.85
CA LEU A 446 11.53 -16.93 7.51
C LEU A 446 12.36 -15.71 7.16
N GLY A 447 13.62 -15.92 6.78
CA GLY A 447 14.51 -14.88 6.25
C GLY A 447 14.66 -15.02 4.74
N ILE A 448 14.53 -13.92 3.99
CA ILE A 448 14.73 -13.87 2.54
C ILE A 448 15.68 -12.74 2.20
N ASP A 449 16.76 -13.09 1.48
CA ASP A 449 17.67 -12.14 0.86
C ASP A 449 17.28 -11.91 -0.59
N ASN A 450 17.13 -10.64 -0.98
CA ASN A 450 16.86 -10.22 -2.36
C ASN A 450 18.00 -9.33 -2.85
N TYR A 451 18.56 -9.69 -3.99
CA TYR A 451 19.63 -8.94 -4.65
C TYR A 451 19.15 -8.46 -6.01
N THR A 452 19.39 -7.19 -6.30
CA THR A 452 19.00 -6.56 -7.55
C THR A 452 20.15 -5.76 -8.12
N LEU A 453 20.37 -5.89 -9.44
CA LEU A 453 21.23 -5.01 -10.22
C LEU A 453 20.44 -4.52 -11.44
N TYR A 454 20.61 -3.27 -11.83
CA TYR A 454 19.95 -2.75 -13.02
C TYR A 454 20.79 -1.68 -13.72
N MET A 455 20.60 -1.56 -15.02
CA MET A 455 21.18 -0.50 -15.84
C MET A 455 20.28 -0.17 -17.02
N ALA A 456 20.31 1.06 -17.45
CA ALA A 456 19.71 1.51 -18.71
C ALA A 456 20.46 2.72 -19.24
N ASP A 457 20.32 2.99 -20.56
CA ASP A 457 20.89 4.17 -21.20
C ASP A 457 19.81 4.84 -22.07
N ARG A 458 19.60 6.13 -21.86
CA ARG A 458 18.79 6.95 -22.77
C ARG A 458 19.67 7.46 -23.90
N ILE A 459 19.56 6.82 -25.04
CA ILE A 459 20.30 7.15 -26.27
C ILE A 459 19.42 8.02 -27.14
N SER A 460 19.84 9.26 -27.43
CA SER A 460 19.04 10.17 -28.25
C SER A 460 19.82 10.58 -29.50
N TRP A 461 19.17 10.45 -30.64
CA TRP A 461 19.70 10.85 -31.94
C TRP A 461 18.61 11.61 -32.71
N ARG A 462 18.89 12.90 -32.99
CA ARG A 462 17.91 13.80 -33.60
C ARG A 462 16.58 13.79 -32.80
N ASN A 463 15.50 13.37 -33.44
CA ASN A 463 14.15 13.30 -32.89
C ASN A 463 13.72 11.88 -32.42
N VAL A 464 14.66 10.94 -32.31
CA VAL A 464 14.43 9.59 -31.80
C VAL A 464 15.25 9.39 -30.53
N SER A 465 14.61 8.82 -29.51
CA SER A 465 15.26 8.33 -28.28
C SER A 465 15.00 6.83 -28.13
N LEU A 466 16.05 6.09 -27.79
CA LEU A 466 16.00 4.66 -27.45
C LEU A 466 16.40 4.52 -25.98
N MET A 467 15.76 3.60 -25.26
CA MET A 467 16.14 3.26 -23.88
C MET A 467 16.26 1.73 -23.75
N PRO A 468 17.40 1.15 -24.14
CA PRO A 468 17.73 -0.21 -23.74
C PRO A 468 18.04 -0.27 -22.24
N GLY A 469 17.55 -1.29 -21.58
CA GLY A 469 17.81 -1.51 -20.16
C GLY A 469 17.69 -2.99 -19.80
N VAL A 470 18.24 -3.34 -18.65
CA VAL A 470 18.16 -4.69 -18.08
C VAL A 470 18.16 -4.60 -16.57
N ARG A 471 17.35 -5.44 -15.96
CA ARG A 471 17.33 -5.70 -14.52
C ARG A 471 17.57 -7.16 -14.26
N TYR A 472 18.35 -7.45 -13.24
CA TYR A 472 18.59 -8.78 -12.71
C TYR A 472 18.15 -8.82 -11.26
N ASP A 473 17.30 -9.82 -10.90
CA ASP A 473 16.85 -10.09 -9.54
C ASP A 473 17.17 -11.52 -9.16
N TYR A 474 17.60 -11.73 -7.93
CA TYR A 474 17.81 -13.03 -7.30
C TYR A 474 17.27 -13.02 -5.88
N ASP A 475 16.60 -14.10 -5.47
CA ASP A 475 16.22 -14.37 -4.09
C ASP A 475 16.72 -15.75 -3.64
N ASN A 476 17.01 -15.88 -2.34
CA ASN A 476 17.51 -17.14 -1.78
C ASN A 476 16.40 -18.13 -1.40
N TYR A 477 15.12 -17.77 -1.51
CA TYR A 477 14.00 -18.66 -1.19
C TYR A 477 13.63 -19.56 -2.37
N LEU A 478 13.29 -18.98 -3.53
CA LEU A 478 13.06 -19.71 -4.77
C LEU A 478 14.35 -20.02 -5.53
N SER A 479 15.44 -19.30 -5.22
CA SER A 479 16.73 -19.39 -5.89
C SER A 479 16.67 -19.18 -7.40
N ASN A 480 15.71 -18.39 -7.87
CA ASN A 480 15.52 -18.06 -9.27
C ASN A 480 16.37 -16.87 -9.69
N HIS A 481 16.96 -16.97 -10.89
CA HIS A 481 17.67 -15.88 -11.54
C HIS A 481 16.73 -15.22 -12.56
N ASN A 482 16.21 -14.06 -12.24
CA ASN A 482 15.22 -13.36 -13.05
C ASN A 482 15.88 -12.22 -13.84
N ILE A 483 15.79 -12.27 -15.17
CA ILE A 483 16.33 -11.23 -16.06
C ILE A 483 15.15 -10.51 -16.73
N SER A 484 15.04 -9.22 -16.48
CA SER A 484 14.00 -8.33 -17.00
C SER A 484 14.59 -7.38 -18.03
N PRO A 485 14.52 -7.69 -19.34
CA PRO A 485 14.90 -6.76 -20.39
C PRO A 485 13.87 -5.63 -20.48
N LEU A 486 14.36 -4.44 -20.82
CA LEU A 486 13.58 -3.27 -21.19
C LEU A 486 14.11 -2.74 -22.52
N PHE A 487 13.22 -2.51 -23.45
CA PHE A 487 13.54 -1.79 -24.67
C PHE A 487 12.39 -0.83 -25.00
N MET A 488 12.70 0.44 -25.09
CA MET A 488 11.71 1.46 -25.40
C MET A 488 12.26 2.44 -26.44
N THR A 489 11.38 2.93 -27.28
CA THR A 489 11.68 3.99 -28.27
C THR A 489 10.64 5.09 -28.16
N GLU A 490 11.11 6.33 -28.28
CA GLU A 490 10.28 7.53 -28.44
C GLU A 490 10.69 8.22 -29.72
N TRP A 491 9.72 8.55 -30.56
CA TRP A 491 9.92 9.27 -31.80
C TRP A 491 9.05 10.55 -31.83
N ASP A 492 9.70 11.70 -31.77
CA ASP A 492 9.07 13.00 -31.99
C ASP A 492 8.98 13.25 -33.51
N ILE A 493 7.80 12.99 -34.09
CA ILE A 493 7.59 12.96 -35.54
C ILE A 493 8.04 14.25 -36.22
N PHE A 494 7.73 15.37 -35.58
CA PHE A 494 7.99 16.72 -36.18
C PHE A 494 9.14 17.47 -35.48
N ALA A 495 9.84 16.81 -34.53
CA ALA A 495 10.93 17.41 -33.73
C ALA A 495 10.52 18.70 -32.96
N ASN A 496 9.25 18.80 -32.58
CA ASN A 496 8.68 19.94 -31.86
C ASN A 496 7.82 19.55 -30.66
N GLN A 497 7.86 18.26 -30.27
CA GLN A 497 7.11 17.66 -29.15
C GLN A 497 5.58 17.75 -29.24
N THR A 498 5.02 18.01 -30.45
CA THR A 498 3.57 18.03 -30.64
C THR A 498 2.98 16.64 -30.90
N SER A 499 3.75 15.76 -31.55
CA SER A 499 3.31 14.41 -31.90
C SER A 499 4.42 13.43 -31.61
N MET A 500 4.22 12.60 -30.58
CA MET A 500 5.22 11.62 -30.13
C MET A 500 4.65 10.21 -30.18
N ILE A 501 5.38 9.29 -30.78
CA ILE A 501 5.11 7.84 -30.71
C ILE A 501 6.07 7.24 -29.71
N THR A 502 5.52 6.45 -28.79
CA THR A 502 6.28 5.62 -27.85
C THR A 502 5.93 4.15 -28.12
N ALA A 503 6.93 3.28 -28.22
CA ALA A 503 6.72 1.85 -28.35
C ALA A 503 7.82 1.10 -27.57
N GLY A 504 7.50 -0.09 -27.05
CA GLY A 504 8.50 -0.83 -26.31
C GLY A 504 8.06 -2.23 -25.89
N TYR A 505 9.06 -2.97 -25.40
CA TYR A 505 8.92 -4.31 -24.85
C TYR A 505 9.59 -4.36 -23.47
N ASN A 506 8.88 -4.88 -22.49
CA ASN A 506 9.36 -5.06 -21.13
C ASN A 506 8.99 -6.43 -20.58
N ARG A 507 9.79 -6.96 -19.66
CA ARG A 507 9.45 -8.13 -18.84
C ARG A 507 9.48 -7.74 -17.37
N TYR A 508 8.45 -8.16 -16.63
CA TYR A 508 8.32 -7.91 -15.20
C TYR A 508 8.12 -9.23 -14.46
N TYR A 509 8.87 -9.44 -13.36
CA TYR A 509 8.71 -10.60 -12.49
C TYR A 509 8.00 -10.22 -11.20
N GLY A 510 7.05 -11.06 -10.76
CA GLY A 510 6.27 -10.87 -9.55
C GLY A 510 7.11 -11.03 -8.27
N GLY A 511 6.64 -10.43 -7.16
CA GLY A 511 7.36 -10.36 -5.89
C GLY A 511 6.71 -11.04 -4.68
N ASN A 512 5.60 -11.78 -4.84
CA ASN A 512 4.83 -12.32 -3.72
C ASN A 512 5.39 -13.63 -3.15
N ILE A 513 6.70 -13.69 -2.94
CA ILE A 513 7.42 -14.89 -2.51
C ILE A 513 7.26 -15.14 -1.01
N LEU A 514 7.24 -14.08 -0.21
CA LEU A 514 7.21 -14.16 1.25
C LEU A 514 5.93 -14.85 1.79
N ASP A 515 4.76 -14.52 1.24
CA ASP A 515 3.49 -15.16 1.61
C ASP A 515 3.52 -16.67 1.41
N MET A 516 4.17 -17.15 0.34
CA MET A 516 4.29 -18.59 0.06
C MET A 516 5.02 -19.30 1.20
N GLY A 517 6.16 -18.76 1.63
CA GLY A 517 6.94 -19.33 2.73
C GLY A 517 6.22 -19.27 4.08
N LEU A 518 5.57 -18.17 4.39
CA LEU A 518 4.77 -18.05 5.62
C LEU A 518 3.56 -18.99 5.62
N ARG A 519 2.97 -19.26 4.46
CA ARG A 519 1.87 -20.22 4.30
C ARG A 519 2.34 -21.65 4.54
N ASP A 520 3.52 -22.04 4.06
CA ASP A 520 4.11 -23.35 4.34
C ASP A 520 4.30 -23.56 5.85
N ILE A 521 4.79 -22.53 6.56
CA ILE A 521 4.93 -22.57 8.02
C ILE A 521 3.56 -22.78 8.68
N ARG A 522 2.55 -21.98 8.32
CA ARG A 522 1.19 -22.11 8.91
C ARG A 522 0.55 -23.45 8.64
N ASN A 523 0.75 -24.01 7.44
CA ASN A 523 0.23 -25.33 7.07
C ASN A 523 0.84 -26.45 7.92
N SER A 524 2.10 -26.30 8.38
CA SER A 524 2.74 -27.28 9.26
C SER A 524 2.05 -27.44 10.61
N TRP A 525 1.32 -26.42 11.08
CA TRP A 525 0.58 -26.41 12.35
C TRP A 525 -0.86 -26.91 12.23
N THR A 526 -1.28 -27.38 11.05
CA THR A 526 -2.64 -27.84 10.82
C THR A 526 -2.69 -29.36 10.88
N GLU A 527 -3.56 -29.90 11.73
CA GLU A 527 -3.83 -31.32 11.90
C GLU A 527 -5.27 -31.63 11.49
N SER A 528 -5.45 -32.48 10.49
CA SER A 528 -6.76 -32.99 10.12
C SER A 528 -7.02 -34.29 10.89
N VAL A 529 -8.07 -34.31 11.72
CA VAL A 529 -8.48 -35.49 12.48
C VAL A 529 -9.24 -36.49 11.60
N SER A 530 -9.80 -36.02 10.48
CA SER A 530 -10.71 -36.81 9.63
C SER A 530 -10.24 -36.95 8.18
N GLY A 531 -9.00 -36.62 7.84
CA GLY A 531 -8.54 -36.70 6.46
C GLY A 531 -7.03 -36.72 6.29
N ASN A 532 -6.57 -36.86 5.06
CA ASN A 532 -5.16 -36.86 4.71
C ASN A 532 -4.60 -35.45 4.76
N LYS A 533 -3.43 -35.27 5.37
CA LYS A 533 -2.69 -34.01 5.35
C LYS A 533 -1.99 -33.86 4.00
N THR A 534 -2.35 -32.84 3.25
CA THR A 534 -1.64 -32.45 2.03
C THR A 534 -0.62 -31.37 2.40
N LEU A 535 0.67 -31.66 2.25
CA LEU A 535 1.74 -30.68 2.39
C LEU A 535 2.04 -30.10 1.02
N THR A 536 1.89 -28.80 0.86
CA THR A 536 2.31 -28.08 -0.32
C THR A 536 3.65 -27.41 -0.02
N ARG A 537 4.61 -27.48 -0.91
CA ARG A 537 5.88 -26.76 -0.84
C ARG A 537 5.98 -25.83 -2.04
N TYR A 538 6.39 -24.59 -1.79
CA TYR A 538 6.47 -23.56 -2.82
C TYR A 538 7.91 -23.25 -3.27
N GLN A 539 8.94 -23.85 -2.64
CA GLN A 539 10.36 -23.57 -2.91
C GLN A 539 10.84 -23.91 -4.32
N ASP A 540 10.16 -24.83 -5.02
CA ASP A 540 10.54 -25.26 -6.37
C ASP A 540 9.79 -24.51 -7.49
N LEU A 541 9.03 -23.47 -7.15
CA LEU A 541 8.26 -22.69 -8.11
C LEU A 541 9.17 -21.72 -8.90
N LYS A 542 8.83 -21.51 -10.15
CA LYS A 542 9.40 -20.43 -10.95
C LYS A 542 8.67 -19.12 -10.62
N THR A 543 9.43 -18.04 -10.56
CA THR A 543 8.87 -16.71 -10.39
C THR A 543 7.95 -16.38 -11.59
N PRO A 544 6.66 -16.04 -11.35
CA PRO A 544 5.77 -15.66 -12.44
C PRO A 544 6.22 -14.35 -13.07
N TYR A 545 6.00 -14.21 -14.39
CA TYR A 545 6.35 -13.00 -15.11
C TYR A 545 5.26 -12.61 -16.11
N ASN A 546 5.28 -11.33 -16.49
CA ASN A 546 4.50 -10.79 -17.59
C ASN A 546 5.43 -10.18 -18.64
N ASP A 547 5.10 -10.39 -19.91
CA ASP A 547 5.68 -9.68 -21.04
C ASP A 547 4.71 -8.58 -21.48
N GLU A 548 5.21 -7.35 -21.54
CA GLU A 548 4.49 -6.19 -22.03
C GLU A 548 4.99 -5.81 -23.42
N LEU A 549 4.08 -5.66 -24.36
CA LEU A 549 4.31 -4.97 -25.62
C LEU A 549 3.32 -3.81 -25.68
N ALA A 550 3.84 -2.60 -25.67
CA ALA A 550 2.99 -1.42 -25.63
C ALA A 550 3.38 -0.41 -26.71
N MET A 551 2.38 0.35 -27.18
CA MET A 551 2.54 1.45 -28.11
C MET A 551 1.59 2.58 -27.71
N GLY A 552 2.09 3.81 -27.73
CA GLY A 552 1.32 5.02 -27.41
C GLY A 552 1.55 6.13 -28.43
N LEU A 553 0.52 6.94 -28.65
CA LEU A 553 0.60 8.19 -29.40
C LEU A 553 0.20 9.33 -28.47
N GLN A 554 1.05 10.32 -28.36
CA GLN A 554 0.73 11.58 -27.69
C GLN A 554 0.61 12.67 -28.72
N GLN A 555 -0.50 13.40 -28.68
CA GLN A 555 -0.78 14.55 -29.52
C GLN A 555 -1.08 15.76 -28.62
N LYS A 556 -0.31 16.85 -28.76
CA LYS A 556 -0.56 18.13 -28.06
C LYS A 556 -1.34 19.09 -28.94
#